data_87542aba5e07455f9b621c6fcb6e0862
#
_entry.id   87542aba5e07455f9b621c6fcb6e0862
#
_cell.length_a   1.000
_cell.length_b   1.000
_cell.length_c   1.000
_cell.angle_alpha   90.00
_cell.angle_beta   90.00
_cell.angle_gamma   90.00
#
_symmetry.space_group_name_H-M   'P 1'
#
loop_
_entity.id
_entity.type
_entity.pdbx_description
1 polymer ?
#
loop_
_entity_poly.entity_id
_entity_poly.type
_entity_poly.pdbx_seq_one_letter_code
_entity_poly.pdbx_strand_id
1 'polypeptide(L)'
;MEQNTVLDVRDCAVVLDGQTLLSGVSFKVCKGEALAVIGPNGAGKTILFKALLGLVPFQGTIKWGEGLRIGYVPQKFPVDKTVPLTVREFFLLKAKRFWFPDETFLEHLSHELSLVGLSQEVLERPVGELSGGQLQRLLIGWAMVDHPEVMLFDEPTAGIDVGFEETVYHLLQRLQKERNTTILLISHELSIVYRYADQVLCLNREMLCHGKPHDVLHPQDLTRLFGEGSFYKHENSAHRH
;
A
#
# COMPACT_ATOMS: atom_id res chain seq x y z
N MET A 1 -8.21 22.63 -6.54
CA MET A 1 -7.90 21.80 -5.36
C MET A 1 -7.46 22.73 -4.23
N GLU A 2 -7.86 22.48 -2.99
CA GLU A 2 -7.29 23.18 -1.84
C GLU A 2 -5.77 22.97 -1.85
N GLN A 3 -4.99 23.97 -1.43
CA GLN A 3 -3.52 24.03 -1.59
C GLN A 3 -2.73 22.81 -1.05
N ASN A 4 -3.36 21.88 -0.34
CA ASN A 4 -2.70 20.73 0.28
C ASN A 4 -3.27 19.36 -0.15
N THR A 5 -4.29 19.30 -1.01
CA THR A 5 -4.92 18.06 -1.44
C THR A 5 -4.12 17.38 -2.55
N VAL A 6 -3.66 16.15 -2.34
CA VAL A 6 -2.93 15.35 -3.34
C VAL A 6 -3.83 14.37 -4.10
N LEU A 7 -4.98 14.00 -3.52
CA LEU A 7 -5.98 13.13 -4.13
C LEU A 7 -7.39 13.61 -3.79
N ASP A 8 -8.23 13.79 -4.81
CA ASP A 8 -9.66 14.11 -4.68
C ASP A 8 -10.46 13.06 -5.47
N VAL A 9 -11.21 12.23 -4.75
CA VAL A 9 -12.09 11.18 -5.30
C VAL A 9 -13.53 11.58 -5.06
N ARG A 10 -14.35 11.53 -6.12
CA ARG A 10 -15.79 11.87 -6.06
C ARG A 10 -16.61 10.84 -6.80
N ASP A 11 -17.56 10.24 -6.08
CA ASP A 11 -18.55 9.28 -6.59
C ASP A 11 -17.91 8.15 -7.41
N CYS A 12 -16.72 7.68 -6.95
CA CYS A 12 -16.02 6.60 -7.63
C CYS A 12 -16.84 5.31 -7.55
N ALA A 13 -17.19 4.76 -8.71
CA ALA A 13 -17.84 3.47 -8.84
C ALA A 13 -17.08 2.60 -9.86
N VAL A 14 -17.03 1.30 -9.59
CA VAL A 14 -16.40 0.31 -10.48
C VAL A 14 -17.37 -0.82 -10.74
N VAL A 15 -17.64 -1.06 -12.02
CA VAL A 15 -18.46 -2.18 -12.50
C VAL A 15 -17.59 -2.99 -13.45
N LEU A 16 -17.38 -4.29 -13.16
CA LEU A 16 -16.66 -5.23 -14.03
C LEU A 16 -17.57 -6.45 -14.26
N ASP A 17 -17.63 -6.90 -15.50
CA ASP A 17 -18.45 -8.06 -15.92
C ASP A 17 -19.90 -8.00 -15.41
N GLY A 18 -20.51 -6.81 -15.42
CA GLY A 18 -21.87 -6.57 -14.94
C GLY A 18 -22.03 -6.59 -13.41
N GLN A 19 -20.96 -6.78 -12.64
CA GLN A 19 -20.99 -6.75 -11.19
C GLN A 19 -20.48 -5.41 -10.65
N THR A 20 -21.24 -4.77 -9.76
CA THR A 20 -20.81 -3.58 -9.04
C THR A 20 -19.84 -4.00 -7.92
N LEU A 21 -18.59 -3.60 -8.06
CA LEU A 21 -17.52 -3.87 -7.11
C LEU A 21 -17.29 -2.71 -6.14
N LEU A 22 -17.53 -1.47 -6.60
CA LEU A 22 -17.50 -0.25 -5.80
C LEU A 22 -18.65 0.67 -6.23
N SER A 23 -19.22 1.40 -5.27
CA SER A 23 -20.30 2.34 -5.48
C SER A 23 -20.14 3.60 -4.62
N GLY A 24 -20.14 4.78 -5.26
CA GLY A 24 -20.27 6.08 -4.62
C GLY A 24 -19.16 6.45 -3.62
N VAL A 25 -17.91 5.99 -3.83
CA VAL A 25 -16.79 6.26 -2.93
C VAL A 25 -16.28 7.68 -3.15
N SER A 26 -16.29 8.51 -2.09
CA SER A 26 -15.84 9.91 -2.16
C SER A 26 -14.97 10.25 -0.94
N PHE A 27 -13.74 10.70 -1.17
CA PHE A 27 -12.81 11.10 -0.11
C PHE A 27 -11.70 12.00 -0.66
N LYS A 28 -10.97 12.65 0.24
CA LYS A 28 -9.77 13.43 -0.10
C LYS A 28 -8.60 12.96 0.76
N VAL A 29 -7.39 13.13 0.22
CA VAL A 29 -6.13 12.89 0.94
C VAL A 29 -5.24 14.11 0.81
N CYS A 30 -4.70 14.56 1.94
CA CYS A 30 -3.77 15.67 1.98
C CYS A 30 -2.32 15.20 1.85
N LYS A 31 -1.42 16.11 1.48
CA LYS A 31 0.02 15.84 1.38
C LYS A 31 0.59 15.41 2.74
N GLY A 32 1.36 14.33 2.74
CA GLY A 32 1.99 13.79 3.95
C GLY A 32 1.04 13.05 4.89
N GLU A 33 -0.23 12.88 4.51
CA GLU A 33 -1.24 12.17 5.29
C GLU A 33 -1.14 10.65 5.06
N ALA A 34 -1.39 9.87 6.10
CA ALA A 34 -1.55 8.42 6.03
C ALA A 34 -3.03 8.05 6.10
N LEU A 35 -3.59 7.56 4.97
CA LEU A 35 -4.95 7.02 4.89
C LEU A 35 -4.92 5.50 4.93
N ALA A 36 -5.57 4.89 5.94
CA ALA A 36 -5.82 3.45 5.96
C ALA A 36 -7.17 3.12 5.32
N VAL A 37 -7.19 2.12 4.44
CA VAL A 37 -8.42 1.56 3.86
C VAL A 37 -8.66 0.21 4.50
N ILE A 38 -9.76 0.08 5.24
CA ILE A 38 -10.14 -1.13 5.96
C ILE A 38 -11.47 -1.68 5.46
N GLY A 39 -11.68 -2.98 5.68
CA GLY A 39 -12.93 -3.65 5.32
C GLY A 39 -12.73 -5.16 5.16
N PRO A 40 -13.81 -5.94 5.07
CA PRO A 40 -13.73 -7.38 4.91
C PRO A 40 -13.09 -7.81 3.59
N ASN A 41 -12.77 -9.10 3.47
CA ASN A 41 -12.34 -9.66 2.19
C ASN A 41 -13.46 -9.51 1.15
N GLY A 42 -13.09 -9.09 -0.07
CA GLY A 42 -14.07 -8.80 -1.12
C GLY A 42 -14.80 -7.45 -1.01
N ALA A 43 -14.42 -6.59 -0.05
CA ALA A 43 -14.96 -5.24 0.13
C ALA A 43 -14.62 -4.26 -1.00
N GLY A 44 -13.72 -4.63 -1.93
CA GLY A 44 -13.31 -3.77 -3.04
C GLY A 44 -12.05 -2.93 -2.77
N LYS A 45 -11.31 -3.17 -1.68
CA LYS A 45 -10.13 -2.38 -1.31
C LYS A 45 -9.06 -2.34 -2.42
N THR A 46 -8.61 -3.50 -2.90
CA THR A 46 -7.67 -3.61 -4.04
C THR A 46 -8.25 -3.04 -5.33
N ILE A 47 -9.57 -3.15 -5.55
CA ILE A 47 -10.24 -2.56 -6.71
C ILE A 47 -10.21 -1.03 -6.63
N LEU A 48 -10.41 -0.46 -5.44
CA LEU A 48 -10.24 0.98 -5.23
C LEU A 48 -8.82 1.41 -5.62
N PHE A 49 -7.78 0.74 -5.14
CA PHE A 49 -6.40 1.06 -5.51
C PHE A 49 -6.14 0.94 -7.01
N LYS A 50 -6.67 -0.11 -7.65
CA LYS A 50 -6.59 -0.24 -9.11
C LYS A 50 -7.30 0.88 -9.86
N ALA A 51 -8.45 1.35 -9.37
CA ALA A 51 -9.16 2.49 -9.95
C ALA A 51 -8.37 3.79 -9.75
N LEU A 52 -7.79 4.03 -8.56
CA LEU A 52 -6.93 5.18 -8.28
C LEU A 52 -5.71 5.24 -9.21
N LEU A 53 -5.17 4.08 -9.58
CA LEU A 53 -4.01 3.95 -10.49
C LEU A 53 -4.42 3.94 -11.98
N GLY A 54 -5.72 4.01 -12.30
CA GLY A 54 -6.22 3.92 -13.67
C GLY A 54 -6.06 2.53 -14.32
N LEU A 55 -5.88 1.47 -13.52
CA LEU A 55 -5.69 0.08 -13.97
C LEU A 55 -7.02 -0.63 -14.27
N VAL A 56 -8.14 -0.07 -13.85
CA VAL A 56 -9.49 -0.56 -14.15
C VAL A 56 -10.39 0.63 -14.53
N PRO A 57 -11.41 0.43 -15.38
CA PRO A 57 -12.37 1.48 -15.69
C PRO A 57 -13.20 1.85 -14.45
N PHE A 58 -13.51 3.12 -14.29
CA PHE A 58 -14.34 3.63 -13.20
C PHE A 58 -15.28 4.73 -13.70
N GLN A 59 -16.34 4.98 -12.93
CA GLN A 59 -17.23 6.12 -13.06
C GLN A 59 -16.94 7.12 -11.95
N GLY A 60 -17.36 8.36 -12.10
CA GLY A 60 -17.07 9.44 -11.15
C GLY A 60 -15.78 10.18 -11.50
N THR A 61 -15.09 10.69 -10.50
CA THR A 61 -13.87 11.51 -10.70
C THR A 61 -12.78 11.08 -9.74
N ILE A 62 -11.58 10.86 -10.28
CA ILE A 62 -10.34 10.67 -9.52
C ILE A 62 -9.34 11.71 -10.02
N LYS A 63 -8.90 12.61 -9.14
CA LYS A 63 -7.93 13.67 -9.48
C LYS A 63 -6.73 13.60 -8.55
N TRP A 64 -5.59 13.28 -9.12
CA TRP A 64 -4.29 13.43 -8.47
C TRP A 64 -3.74 14.84 -8.64
N GLY A 65 -2.91 15.29 -7.70
CA GLY A 65 -2.10 16.50 -7.87
C GLY A 65 -1.19 16.39 -9.10
N GLU A 66 -0.85 17.52 -9.69
CA GLU A 66 0.00 17.55 -10.89
C GLU A 66 1.44 17.14 -10.57
N GLY A 67 2.05 16.35 -11.47
CA GLY A 67 3.46 15.97 -11.42
C GLY A 67 3.84 15.01 -10.30
N LEU A 68 2.87 14.40 -9.62
CA LEU A 68 3.14 13.43 -8.55
C LEU A 68 3.65 12.10 -9.12
N ARG A 69 4.71 11.58 -8.51
CA ARG A 69 5.16 10.19 -8.71
C ARG A 69 4.47 9.31 -7.69
N ILE A 70 3.89 8.23 -8.16
CA ILE A 70 3.11 7.29 -7.34
C ILE A 70 3.83 5.95 -7.33
N GLY A 71 4.19 5.46 -6.14
CA GLY A 71 4.68 4.10 -5.92
C GLY A 71 3.53 3.18 -5.53
N TYR A 72 3.55 1.95 -6.03
CA TYR A 72 2.54 0.93 -5.68
C TYR A 72 3.21 -0.38 -5.29
N VAL A 73 2.82 -0.91 -4.14
CA VAL A 73 3.22 -2.22 -3.65
C VAL A 73 1.98 -3.13 -3.61
N PRO A 74 1.85 -4.09 -4.53
CA PRO A 74 0.69 -4.98 -4.59
C PRO A 74 0.75 -6.07 -3.51
N GLN A 75 -0.41 -6.57 -3.10
CA GLN A 75 -0.54 -7.70 -2.18
C GLN A 75 0.13 -8.97 -2.70
N LYS A 76 0.00 -9.23 -4.01
CA LYS A 76 0.60 -10.39 -4.69
C LYS A 76 1.31 -9.94 -5.94
N PHE A 77 2.52 -10.39 -6.10
CA PHE A 77 3.29 -10.21 -7.33
C PHE A 77 3.66 -11.59 -7.87
N PRO A 78 3.01 -12.02 -8.97
CA PRO A 78 3.31 -13.31 -9.57
C PRO A 78 4.69 -13.27 -10.18
N VAL A 79 5.60 -14.08 -9.65
CA VAL A 79 6.95 -14.26 -10.20
C VAL A 79 6.99 -15.63 -10.87
N ASP A 80 7.24 -15.64 -12.16
CA ASP A 80 7.55 -16.87 -12.87
C ASP A 80 9.01 -17.25 -12.58
N LYS A 81 9.21 -18.36 -11.86
CA LYS A 81 10.54 -18.86 -11.49
C LYS A 81 11.41 -19.27 -12.68
N THR A 82 10.81 -19.44 -13.86
CA THR A 82 11.53 -19.77 -15.10
C THR A 82 12.18 -18.54 -15.75
N VAL A 83 11.77 -17.33 -15.35
CA VAL A 83 12.37 -16.10 -15.88
C VAL A 83 13.67 -15.81 -15.14
N PRO A 84 14.84 -15.86 -15.81
CA PRO A 84 16.14 -15.65 -15.19
C PRO A 84 16.43 -14.14 -15.00
N LEU A 85 15.52 -13.45 -14.28
CA LEU A 85 15.64 -12.02 -13.97
C LEU A 85 16.26 -11.85 -12.59
N THR A 86 17.44 -11.23 -12.52
CA THR A 86 18.08 -10.91 -11.25
C THR A 86 17.41 -9.71 -10.58
N VAL A 87 17.61 -9.58 -9.26
CA VAL A 87 17.11 -8.42 -8.49
C VAL A 87 17.69 -7.12 -9.07
N ARG A 88 18.96 -7.10 -9.46
CA ARG A 88 19.60 -5.95 -10.12
C ARG A 88 18.85 -5.57 -11.40
N GLU A 89 18.62 -6.53 -12.30
CA GLU A 89 17.92 -6.30 -13.56
C GLU A 89 16.48 -5.83 -13.32
N PHE A 90 15.80 -6.38 -12.30
CA PHE A 90 14.46 -5.94 -11.91
C PHE A 90 14.43 -4.44 -11.55
N PHE A 91 15.41 -3.95 -10.77
CA PHE A 91 15.52 -2.52 -10.48
C PHE A 91 15.87 -1.68 -11.71
N LEU A 92 16.72 -2.21 -12.60
CA LEU A 92 17.11 -1.52 -13.82
C LEU A 92 15.95 -1.27 -14.79
N LEU A 93 14.81 -2.00 -14.65
CA LEU A 93 13.58 -1.69 -15.40
C LEU A 93 13.06 -0.25 -15.14
N LYS A 94 13.45 0.36 -14.01
CA LYS A 94 13.13 1.76 -13.68
C LYS A 94 14.22 2.75 -14.10
N ALA A 95 15.41 2.28 -14.43
CA ALA A 95 16.49 3.15 -14.84
C ALA A 95 16.16 3.83 -16.17
N LYS A 96 16.45 5.13 -16.30
CA LYS A 96 16.30 5.87 -17.56
C LYS A 96 17.10 5.26 -18.71
N ARG A 97 18.23 4.61 -18.38
CA ARG A 97 19.09 3.88 -19.31
C ARG A 97 19.37 2.49 -18.74
N PHE A 98 18.68 1.50 -19.22
CA PHE A 98 18.78 0.12 -18.74
C PHE A 98 20.21 -0.44 -18.80
N TRP A 99 20.91 -0.22 -19.94
CA TRP A 99 22.28 -0.75 -20.16
C TRP A 99 23.39 0.06 -19.48
N PHE A 100 23.14 1.32 -19.17
CA PHE A 100 24.10 2.24 -18.58
C PHE A 100 23.40 3.08 -17.50
N PRO A 101 23.05 2.47 -16.35
CA PRO A 101 22.47 3.21 -15.25
C PRO A 101 23.49 4.24 -14.75
N ASP A 102 23.01 5.43 -14.38
CA ASP A 102 23.87 6.44 -13.79
C ASP A 102 24.26 6.06 -12.34
N GLU A 103 25.37 6.63 -11.85
CA GLU A 103 25.87 6.36 -10.49
C GLU A 103 24.82 6.75 -9.44
N THR A 104 24.07 7.82 -9.66
CA THR A 104 23.03 8.28 -8.73
C THR A 104 21.91 7.25 -8.58
N PHE A 105 21.53 6.57 -9.66
CA PHE A 105 20.54 5.48 -9.60
C PHE A 105 21.05 4.30 -8.77
N LEU A 106 22.33 3.93 -8.95
CA LEU A 106 22.95 2.81 -8.20
C LEU A 106 23.12 3.14 -6.71
N GLU A 107 23.45 4.39 -6.37
CA GLU A 107 23.50 4.86 -4.98
C GLU A 107 22.09 4.82 -4.34
N HIS A 108 21.07 5.34 -5.02
CA HIS A 108 19.69 5.27 -4.56
C HIS A 108 19.23 3.83 -4.38
N LEU A 109 19.52 2.94 -5.31
CA LEU A 109 19.23 1.52 -5.20
C LEU A 109 19.83 0.91 -3.93
N SER A 110 21.13 1.14 -3.69
CA SER A 110 21.81 0.62 -2.50
C SER A 110 21.19 1.15 -1.22
N HIS A 111 20.82 2.43 -1.20
CA HIS A 111 20.15 3.05 -0.05
C HIS A 111 18.75 2.45 0.20
N GLU A 112 17.92 2.33 -0.83
CA GLU A 112 16.55 1.80 -0.69
C GLU A 112 16.57 0.32 -0.28
N LEU A 113 17.51 -0.50 -0.80
CA LEU A 113 17.70 -1.88 -0.35
C LEU A 113 18.04 -1.95 1.14
N SER A 114 18.94 -1.09 1.61
CA SER A 114 19.30 -1.00 3.03
C SER A 114 18.10 -0.64 3.91
N LEU A 115 17.24 0.31 3.47
CA LEU A 115 16.04 0.72 4.20
C LEU A 115 15.04 -0.43 4.37
N VAL A 116 14.93 -1.31 3.37
CA VAL A 116 14.05 -2.49 3.44
C VAL A 116 14.75 -3.72 4.03
N GLY A 117 15.96 -3.59 4.57
CA GLY A 117 16.69 -4.67 5.21
C GLY A 117 17.14 -5.78 4.24
N LEU A 118 17.43 -5.43 2.98
CA LEU A 118 18.04 -6.32 2.01
C LEU A 118 19.53 -6.00 1.87
N SER A 119 20.38 -7.03 1.92
CA SER A 119 21.82 -6.88 1.65
C SER A 119 22.08 -6.72 0.16
N GLN A 120 23.21 -6.12 -0.21
CA GLN A 120 23.60 -5.98 -1.61
C GLN A 120 23.84 -7.32 -2.33
N GLU A 121 24.16 -8.36 -1.58
CA GLU A 121 24.35 -9.72 -2.11
C GLU A 121 23.09 -10.26 -2.81
N VAL A 122 21.91 -9.77 -2.43
CA VAL A 122 20.65 -10.17 -3.06
C VAL A 122 20.56 -9.72 -4.51
N LEU A 123 21.31 -8.70 -4.92
CA LEU A 123 21.23 -8.12 -6.27
C LEU A 123 21.53 -9.13 -7.38
N GLU A 124 22.40 -10.08 -7.14
CA GLU A 124 22.80 -11.09 -8.13
C GLU A 124 21.90 -12.34 -8.11
N ARG A 125 20.93 -12.40 -7.17
CA ARG A 125 20.02 -13.54 -7.09
C ARG A 125 18.86 -13.38 -8.05
N PRO A 126 18.36 -14.47 -8.66
CA PRO A 126 17.11 -14.46 -9.40
C PRO A 126 15.92 -14.06 -8.51
N VAL A 127 15.05 -13.19 -9.00
CA VAL A 127 13.84 -12.75 -8.27
C VAL A 127 12.95 -13.94 -7.89
N GLY A 128 12.88 -14.97 -8.76
CA GLY A 128 12.11 -16.19 -8.52
C GLY A 128 12.61 -17.08 -7.38
N GLU A 129 13.83 -16.85 -6.88
CA GLU A 129 14.43 -17.60 -5.76
C GLU A 129 14.29 -16.90 -4.41
N LEU A 130 13.70 -15.71 -4.39
CA LEU A 130 13.49 -14.96 -3.15
C LEU A 130 12.39 -15.62 -2.31
N SER A 131 12.58 -15.59 -0.98
CA SER A 131 11.48 -15.91 -0.07
C SER A 131 10.35 -14.86 -0.20
N GLY A 132 9.14 -15.20 0.24
CA GLY A 132 8.00 -14.28 0.19
C GLY A 132 8.32 -12.94 0.88
N GLY A 133 8.96 -12.98 2.06
CA GLY A 133 9.37 -11.78 2.77
C GLY A 133 10.48 -10.99 2.05
N GLN A 134 11.44 -11.66 1.41
CA GLN A 134 12.46 -10.98 0.60
C GLN A 134 11.84 -10.33 -0.65
N LEU A 135 10.90 -11.01 -1.31
CA LEU A 135 10.18 -10.47 -2.47
C LEU A 135 9.37 -9.23 -2.06
N GLN A 136 8.68 -9.28 -0.94
CA GLN A 136 7.91 -8.13 -0.45
C GLN A 136 8.81 -6.93 -0.15
N ARG A 137 9.96 -7.14 0.50
CA ARG A 137 10.97 -6.09 0.73
C ARG A 137 11.50 -5.53 -0.59
N LEU A 138 11.78 -6.40 -1.56
CA LEU A 138 12.19 -6.00 -2.90
C LEU A 138 11.15 -5.09 -3.55
N LEU A 139 9.87 -5.45 -3.51
CA LEU A 139 8.78 -4.67 -4.10
C LEU A 139 8.63 -3.29 -3.42
N ILE A 140 8.79 -3.22 -2.10
CA ILE A 140 8.78 -1.96 -1.37
C ILE A 140 9.96 -1.09 -1.82
N GLY A 141 11.19 -1.62 -1.80
CA GLY A 141 12.39 -0.90 -2.27
C GLY A 141 12.25 -0.45 -3.73
N TRP A 142 11.74 -1.33 -4.60
CA TRP A 142 11.50 -1.01 -6.00
C TRP A 142 10.46 0.13 -6.16
N ALA A 143 9.41 0.14 -5.36
CA ALA A 143 8.42 1.22 -5.40
C ALA A 143 9.01 2.55 -4.92
N MET A 144 10.01 2.53 -4.02
CA MET A 144 10.62 3.71 -3.40
C MET A 144 11.76 4.34 -4.22
N VAL A 145 12.40 3.59 -5.13
CA VAL A 145 13.66 4.03 -5.80
C VAL A 145 13.53 5.34 -6.59
N ASP A 146 12.32 5.66 -7.07
CA ASP A 146 12.03 6.92 -7.77
C ASP A 146 11.64 8.06 -6.83
N HIS A 147 11.77 7.89 -5.51
CA HIS A 147 11.34 8.86 -4.50
C HIS A 147 9.91 9.37 -4.73
N PRO A 148 8.89 8.50 -4.69
CA PRO A 148 7.51 8.89 -4.95
C PRO A 148 6.98 9.81 -3.85
N GLU A 149 6.15 10.79 -4.24
CA GLU A 149 5.42 11.67 -3.33
C GLU A 149 4.22 10.97 -2.69
N VAL A 150 3.70 9.90 -3.33
CA VAL A 150 2.58 9.10 -2.85
C VAL A 150 2.93 7.62 -2.95
N MET A 151 2.63 6.86 -1.90
CA MET A 151 2.82 5.41 -1.86
C MET A 151 1.49 4.70 -1.57
N LEU A 152 1.14 3.73 -2.39
CA LEU A 152 0.01 2.82 -2.17
C LEU A 152 0.54 1.45 -1.74
N PHE A 153 0.07 0.95 -0.62
CA PHE A 153 0.43 -0.37 -0.07
C PHE A 153 -0.83 -1.24 0.04
N ASP A 154 -0.88 -2.31 -0.74
CA ASP A 154 -1.98 -3.27 -0.71
C ASP A 154 -1.59 -4.46 0.17
N GLU A 155 -1.95 -4.43 1.46
CA GLU A 155 -1.62 -5.45 2.46
C GLU A 155 -0.11 -5.82 2.49
N PRO A 156 0.79 -4.86 2.76
CA PRO A 156 2.24 -5.04 2.58
C PRO A 156 2.88 -6.07 3.51
N THR A 157 2.17 -6.51 4.55
CA THR A 157 2.63 -7.51 5.53
C THR A 157 2.08 -8.90 5.27
N ALA A 158 1.23 -9.08 4.25
CA ALA A 158 0.65 -10.40 3.94
C ALA A 158 1.75 -11.40 3.55
N GLY A 159 1.90 -12.46 4.37
CA GLY A 159 2.90 -13.52 4.13
C GLY A 159 4.33 -13.20 4.57
N ILE A 160 4.49 -12.18 5.41
CA ILE A 160 5.77 -11.83 6.05
C ILE A 160 5.81 -12.40 7.48
N ASP A 161 7.02 -12.76 7.95
CA ASP A 161 7.24 -13.20 9.32
C ASP A 161 6.89 -12.09 10.33
N VAL A 162 6.26 -12.45 11.45
CA VAL A 162 5.75 -11.56 12.51
C VAL A 162 6.78 -10.50 12.97
N GLY A 163 8.07 -10.83 12.99
CA GLY A 163 9.12 -9.87 13.37
C GLY A 163 9.43 -8.80 12.32
N PHE A 164 8.99 -8.97 11.08
CA PHE A 164 9.24 -8.01 10.01
C PHE A 164 8.04 -7.06 9.77
N GLU A 165 6.85 -7.43 10.19
CA GLU A 165 5.66 -6.57 10.10
C GLU A 165 5.92 -5.22 10.76
N GLU A 166 6.44 -5.21 11.99
CA GLU A 166 6.78 -3.99 12.72
C GLU A 166 7.82 -3.15 11.96
N THR A 167 8.79 -3.79 11.30
CA THR A 167 9.79 -3.11 10.46
C THR A 167 9.16 -2.40 9.26
N VAL A 168 8.17 -3.02 8.59
CA VAL A 168 7.44 -2.38 7.47
C VAL A 168 6.70 -1.13 7.96
N TYR A 169 5.98 -1.22 9.07
CA TYR A 169 5.25 -0.07 9.59
C TYR A 169 6.15 1.05 10.08
N HIS A 170 7.30 0.74 10.70
CA HIS A 170 8.33 1.74 11.01
C HIS A 170 8.87 2.41 9.75
N LEU A 171 9.09 1.65 8.67
CA LEU A 171 9.48 2.21 7.38
C LEU A 171 8.41 3.16 6.83
N LEU A 172 7.11 2.78 6.87
CA LEU A 172 6.03 3.64 6.43
C LEU A 172 6.00 4.96 7.23
N GLN A 173 6.17 4.89 8.55
CA GLN A 173 6.22 6.06 9.40
C GLN A 173 7.41 6.97 9.09
N ARG A 174 8.59 6.39 8.80
CA ARG A 174 9.76 7.16 8.38
C ARG A 174 9.53 7.85 7.03
N LEU A 175 8.96 7.16 6.05
CA LEU A 175 8.61 7.76 4.76
C LEU A 175 7.66 8.95 4.93
N GLN A 176 6.63 8.79 5.75
CA GLN A 176 5.68 9.86 6.04
C GLN A 176 6.36 11.03 6.74
N LYS A 177 7.08 10.80 7.84
CA LYS A 177 7.63 11.87 8.69
C LYS A 177 8.88 12.53 8.11
N GLU A 178 9.80 11.73 7.55
CA GLU A 178 11.09 12.24 7.10
C GLU A 178 11.04 12.74 5.64
N ARG A 179 10.25 12.07 4.78
CA ARG A 179 10.15 12.42 3.35
C ARG A 179 8.85 13.15 3.00
N ASN A 180 7.96 13.35 3.97
CA ASN A 180 6.61 13.92 3.77
C ASN A 180 5.82 13.17 2.67
N THR A 181 6.03 11.85 2.57
CA THR A 181 5.35 10.98 1.62
C THR A 181 3.91 10.75 2.07
N THR A 182 2.96 10.92 1.17
CA THR A 182 1.56 10.56 1.40
C THR A 182 1.41 9.04 1.29
N ILE A 183 0.72 8.42 2.24
CA ILE A 183 0.58 6.97 2.30
C ILE A 183 -0.88 6.57 2.22
N LEU A 184 -1.22 5.69 1.29
CA LEU A 184 -2.48 4.96 1.26
C LEU A 184 -2.18 3.50 1.58
N LEU A 185 -2.77 2.97 2.63
CA LEU A 185 -2.48 1.62 3.14
C LEU A 185 -3.76 0.80 3.23
N ILE A 186 -3.85 -0.31 2.54
CA ILE A 186 -4.85 -1.34 2.84
C ILE A 186 -4.30 -2.21 3.97
N SER A 187 -5.05 -2.29 5.06
CA SER A 187 -4.74 -3.15 6.20
C SER A 187 -6.02 -3.73 6.80
N HIS A 188 -5.91 -4.93 7.37
CA HIS A 188 -6.95 -5.55 8.19
C HIS A 188 -6.59 -5.55 9.68
N GLU A 189 -5.43 -5.01 10.05
CA GLU A 189 -4.96 -4.89 11.41
C GLU A 189 -5.36 -3.55 12.03
N LEU A 190 -6.36 -3.56 12.90
CA LEU A 190 -6.84 -2.33 13.55
C LEU A 190 -5.79 -1.67 14.44
N SER A 191 -4.93 -2.45 15.12
CA SER A 191 -3.81 -1.95 15.92
C SER A 191 -2.90 -1.03 15.12
N ILE A 192 -2.62 -1.41 13.88
CA ILE A 192 -1.81 -0.64 12.93
C ILE A 192 -2.54 0.63 12.49
N VAL A 193 -3.84 0.51 12.17
CA VAL A 193 -4.66 1.65 11.78
C VAL A 193 -4.68 2.72 12.88
N TYR A 194 -4.92 2.32 14.13
CA TYR A 194 -4.93 3.26 15.26
C TYR A 194 -3.57 3.91 15.53
N ARG A 195 -2.47 3.19 15.25
CA ARG A 195 -1.11 3.64 15.56
C ARG A 195 -0.49 4.52 14.47
N TYR A 196 -0.83 4.26 13.21
CA TYR A 196 -0.09 4.83 12.07
C TYR A 196 -0.93 5.65 11.10
N ALA A 197 -2.26 5.53 11.10
CA ALA A 197 -3.10 6.25 10.16
C ALA A 197 -3.61 7.58 10.74
N ASP A 198 -3.53 8.64 9.94
CA ASP A 198 -4.15 9.93 10.26
C ASP A 198 -5.65 9.89 9.98
N GLN A 199 -6.02 9.16 8.92
CA GLN A 199 -7.40 8.97 8.47
C GLN A 199 -7.66 7.50 8.18
N VAL A 200 -8.91 7.09 8.28
CA VAL A 200 -9.39 5.76 7.89
C VAL A 200 -10.58 5.86 6.97
N LEU A 201 -10.62 4.98 5.99
CA LEU A 201 -11.74 4.75 5.09
C LEU A 201 -12.28 3.35 5.31
N CYS A 202 -13.51 3.21 5.80
CA CYS A 202 -14.19 1.94 5.93
C CYS A 202 -14.91 1.60 4.62
N LEU A 203 -14.55 0.49 4.02
CA LEU A 203 -15.06 0.07 2.73
C LEU A 203 -15.76 -1.30 2.81
N ASN A 204 -16.94 -1.38 2.25
CA ASN A 204 -17.63 -2.64 1.95
C ASN A 204 -18.48 -2.47 0.68
N ARG A 205 -17.82 -2.44 -0.48
CA ARG A 205 -18.31 -2.04 -1.81
C ARG A 205 -18.78 -0.58 -1.88
N GLU A 206 -19.16 0.00 -0.78
CA GLU A 206 -19.47 1.41 -0.58
C GLU A 206 -18.69 1.95 0.61
N MET A 207 -18.57 3.25 0.70
CA MET A 207 -17.91 3.91 1.82
C MET A 207 -18.86 3.93 3.02
N LEU A 208 -18.48 3.26 4.12
CA LEU A 208 -19.26 3.21 5.35
C LEU A 208 -18.82 4.27 6.37
N CYS A 209 -17.52 4.58 6.41
CA CYS A 209 -16.99 5.64 7.28
C CYS A 209 -15.74 6.28 6.65
N HIS A 210 -15.46 7.55 7.00
CA HIS A 210 -14.23 8.25 6.69
C HIS A 210 -13.95 9.30 7.77
N GLY A 211 -12.74 9.34 8.31
CA GLY A 211 -12.34 10.29 9.35
C GLY A 211 -11.15 9.77 10.15
N LYS A 212 -10.83 10.44 11.26
CA LYS A 212 -9.76 9.98 12.17
C LYS A 212 -10.14 8.64 12.81
N PRO A 213 -9.21 7.69 12.97
CA PRO A 213 -9.51 6.37 13.51
C PRO A 213 -10.32 6.38 14.81
N HIS A 214 -9.92 7.23 15.78
CA HIS A 214 -10.58 7.35 17.08
C HIS A 214 -12.00 7.94 17.01
N ASP A 215 -12.31 8.70 15.95
CA ASP A 215 -13.60 9.38 15.80
C ASP A 215 -14.63 8.52 15.07
N VAL A 216 -14.19 7.57 14.23
CA VAL A 216 -15.09 6.82 13.33
C VAL A 216 -15.07 5.31 13.52
N LEU A 217 -14.08 4.75 14.24
CA LEU A 217 -13.99 3.31 14.47
C LEU A 217 -14.57 2.94 15.85
N HIS A 218 -15.87 3.06 16.00
CA HIS A 218 -16.56 2.59 17.21
C HIS A 218 -16.86 1.09 17.11
N PRO A 219 -17.02 0.36 18.25
CA PRO A 219 -17.33 -1.07 18.24
C PRO A 219 -18.53 -1.45 17.37
N GLN A 220 -19.57 -0.58 17.32
CA GLN A 220 -20.75 -0.79 16.49
C GLN A 220 -20.42 -0.72 14.98
N ASP A 221 -19.57 0.21 14.56
CA ASP A 221 -19.17 0.38 13.16
C ASP A 221 -18.28 -0.79 12.72
N LEU A 222 -17.42 -1.25 13.60
CA LEU A 222 -16.57 -2.41 13.35
C LEU A 222 -17.39 -3.70 13.26
N THR A 223 -18.41 -3.88 14.11
CA THR A 223 -19.37 -5.00 14.00
C THR A 223 -20.13 -4.94 12.68
N ARG A 224 -20.55 -3.76 12.27
CA ARG A 224 -21.23 -3.55 10.98
C ARG A 224 -20.33 -3.82 9.78
N LEU A 225 -19.03 -3.48 9.89
CA LEU A 225 -18.04 -3.66 8.83
C LEU A 225 -17.61 -5.12 8.69
N PHE A 226 -17.32 -5.81 9.81
CA PHE A 226 -16.71 -7.15 9.82
C PHE A 226 -17.68 -8.28 10.19
N GLY A 227 -18.90 -7.96 10.67
CA GLY A 227 -19.88 -8.93 11.18
C GLY A 227 -19.64 -9.31 12.65
N GLU A 228 -20.69 -9.80 13.33
CA GLU A 228 -20.67 -10.08 14.79
C GLU A 228 -19.66 -11.15 15.26
N GLY A 229 -19.12 -11.95 14.36
CA GLY A 229 -18.22 -13.08 14.73
C GLY A 229 -16.71 -12.80 14.58
N SER A 230 -16.31 -11.69 13.97
CA SER A 230 -14.91 -11.46 13.59
C SER A 230 -14.08 -10.75 14.66
N PHE A 231 -14.72 -10.07 15.61
CA PHE A 231 -14.06 -9.25 16.62
C PHE A 231 -13.36 -10.05 17.73
N TYR A 232 -13.94 -11.18 18.13
CA TYR A 232 -13.45 -11.97 19.27
C TYR A 232 -12.22 -12.83 18.97
N LYS A 233 -11.83 -12.98 17.70
CA LYS A 233 -10.64 -13.80 17.34
C LYS A 233 -9.31 -13.10 17.55
N HIS A 234 -9.27 -11.78 17.56
CA HIS A 234 -8.01 -11.02 17.67
C HIS A 234 -7.65 -10.58 19.10
N GLU A 235 -8.61 -10.50 20.03
CA GLU A 235 -8.30 -10.20 21.45
C GLU A 235 -7.73 -11.39 22.21
N ASN A 236 -8.05 -12.63 21.83
CA ASN A 236 -7.59 -13.82 22.55
C ASN A 236 -6.18 -14.29 22.21
N SER A 237 -5.48 -13.71 21.28
CA SER A 237 -4.06 -14.01 20.99
C SER A 237 -3.06 -13.17 21.79
N ALA A 238 -3.51 -12.11 22.49
CA ALA A 238 -2.65 -11.21 23.27
C ALA A 238 -2.48 -11.59 24.75
N HIS A 239 -3.15 -12.65 25.26
CA HIS A 239 -3.08 -13.06 26.65
C HIS A 239 -2.77 -14.56 26.85
N ARG A 240 -1.79 -15.08 26.14
CA ARG A 240 -1.12 -16.34 26.54
C ARG A 240 0.36 -16.25 26.18
N HIS A 241 1.15 -15.75 27.05
CA HIS A 241 2.44 -16.17 27.64
C HIS A 241 3.15 -14.96 28.23
#